data_f668148d5ed4d4401589d897328bc427
#
_entry.id   f668148d5ed4d4401589d897328bc427
#
_cell.length_a   1.000
_cell.length_b   1.000
_cell.length_c   1.000
_cell.angle_alpha   90.00
_cell.angle_beta   90.00
_cell.angle_gamma   90.00
#
_symmetry.space_group_name_H-M   'P 1'
#
loop_
_entity.id
_entity.type
_entity.pdbx_description
1 polymer ?
#
loop_
_entity_poly.entity_id
_entity_poly.type
_entity_poly.pdbx_seq_one_letter_code
_entity_poly.pdbx_strand_id
1 'polypeptide(L)'
;MLFGNIVSSVSGVSSALNAYNNKKATKYIARENRKIAEMQFEYNKEEISRAFDYNLRAVLREQANERVGAINEAKTMLSNLNMNTGNLKNVDSESFEHDIKDKASKEIADNMIFMLDTQKLALDEMINTKIAQTYNLGLNYSNALSSINNREIALKEKYNSQMVSGLMKTFTGMGNLYMDYRGTLNSEEEK
;
A
#
# COMPACT_ATOMS: atom_id res chain seq x y z
N MET A 1 -10.31 -42.82 -43.28
CA MET A 1 -10.60 -42.46 -41.87
C MET A 1 -9.40 -42.59 -40.92
N LEU A 2 -8.51 -43.59 -41.09
CA LEU A 2 -7.35 -43.83 -40.20
C LEU A 2 -6.45 -42.58 -39.97
N PHE A 3 -6.12 -41.84 -41.01
CA PHE A 3 -5.26 -40.64 -40.94
C PHE A 3 -5.88 -39.53 -40.06
N GLY A 4 -7.19 -39.29 -40.18
CA GLY A 4 -7.87 -38.28 -39.37
C GLY A 4 -7.88 -38.59 -37.87
N ASN A 5 -8.01 -39.88 -37.52
CA ASN A 5 -8.01 -40.34 -36.13
C ASN A 5 -6.61 -40.27 -35.48
N ILE A 6 -5.55 -40.54 -36.26
CA ILE A 6 -4.14 -40.35 -35.81
C ILE A 6 -3.86 -38.89 -35.55
N VAL A 7 -4.22 -38.01 -36.49
CA VAL A 7 -4.03 -36.53 -36.34
C VAL A 7 -4.82 -36.03 -35.13
N SER A 8 -6.03 -36.48 -34.89
CA SER A 8 -6.84 -36.08 -33.72
C SER A 8 -6.17 -36.52 -32.41
N SER A 9 -5.67 -37.74 -32.32
CA SER A 9 -4.99 -38.25 -31.12
C SER A 9 -3.70 -37.49 -30.83
N VAL A 10 -2.86 -37.22 -31.84
CA VAL A 10 -1.61 -36.46 -31.70
C VAL A 10 -1.89 -35.01 -31.30
N SER A 11 -2.89 -34.38 -31.91
CA SER A 11 -3.28 -32.99 -31.55
C SER A 11 -3.82 -32.89 -30.12
N GLY A 12 -4.54 -33.92 -29.65
CA GLY A 12 -5.03 -34.01 -28.28
C GLY A 12 -3.90 -34.08 -27.25
N VAL A 13 -2.88 -34.92 -27.48
CA VAL A 13 -1.69 -35.04 -26.62
C VAL A 13 -0.91 -33.72 -26.60
N SER A 14 -0.67 -33.12 -27.74
CA SER A 14 0.03 -31.85 -27.86
C SER A 14 -0.71 -30.74 -27.11
N SER A 15 -2.02 -30.64 -27.23
CA SER A 15 -2.86 -29.69 -26.52
C SER A 15 -2.79 -29.87 -24.99
N ALA A 16 -2.85 -31.13 -24.52
CA ALA A 16 -2.74 -31.43 -23.09
C ALA A 16 -1.36 -31.06 -22.50
N LEU A 17 -0.27 -31.37 -23.24
CA LEU A 17 1.08 -31.03 -22.83
C LEU A 17 1.31 -29.50 -22.77
N ASN A 18 0.82 -28.79 -23.77
CA ASN A 18 0.90 -27.30 -23.79
C ASN A 18 0.12 -26.70 -22.63
N ALA A 19 -1.08 -27.21 -22.34
CA ALA A 19 -1.89 -26.77 -21.21
C ALA A 19 -1.17 -27.02 -19.85
N TYR A 20 -0.52 -28.18 -19.71
CA TYR A 20 0.27 -28.51 -18.51
C TYR A 20 1.46 -27.55 -18.32
N ASN A 21 2.23 -27.29 -19.38
CA ASN A 21 3.37 -26.38 -19.34
C ASN A 21 2.93 -24.94 -19.02
N ASN A 22 1.84 -24.48 -19.63
CA ASN A 22 1.26 -23.16 -19.36
C ASN A 22 0.76 -23.04 -17.92
N LYS A 23 0.16 -24.10 -17.35
CA LYS A 23 -0.26 -24.15 -15.94
C LYS A 23 0.95 -24.02 -15.00
N LYS A 24 2.08 -24.68 -15.32
CA LYS A 24 3.32 -24.57 -14.54
C LYS A 24 3.92 -23.16 -14.62
N ALA A 25 3.97 -22.59 -15.83
CA ALA A 25 4.43 -21.21 -16.05
C ALA A 25 3.55 -20.19 -15.31
N THR A 26 2.23 -20.36 -15.28
CA THR A 26 1.31 -19.48 -14.53
C THR A 26 1.64 -19.42 -13.05
N LYS A 27 1.95 -20.56 -12.41
CA LYS A 27 2.36 -20.59 -11.01
C LYS A 27 3.65 -19.80 -10.77
N TYR A 28 4.61 -19.95 -11.68
CA TYR A 28 5.89 -19.23 -11.59
C TYR A 28 5.67 -17.73 -11.72
N ILE A 29 4.94 -17.28 -12.73
CA ILE A 29 4.63 -15.86 -12.96
C ILE A 29 3.86 -15.27 -11.79
N ALA A 30 2.85 -15.97 -11.25
CA ALA A 30 2.11 -15.49 -10.10
C ALA A 30 3.00 -15.33 -8.86
N ARG A 31 3.95 -16.26 -8.65
CA ARG A 31 4.93 -16.16 -7.56
C ARG A 31 5.85 -14.94 -7.71
N GLU A 32 6.38 -14.71 -8.90
CA GLU A 32 7.25 -13.56 -9.16
C GLU A 32 6.47 -12.23 -9.04
N ASN A 33 5.23 -12.17 -9.53
CA ASN A 33 4.39 -10.99 -9.37
C ASN A 33 4.08 -10.68 -7.88
N ARG A 34 3.90 -11.71 -7.03
CA ARG A 34 3.74 -11.50 -5.58
C ARG A 34 4.99 -10.92 -4.96
N LYS A 35 6.19 -11.42 -5.33
CA LYS A 35 7.46 -10.85 -4.84
C LYS A 35 7.64 -9.39 -5.27
N ILE A 36 7.28 -9.07 -6.52
CA ILE A 36 7.35 -7.69 -7.02
C ILE A 36 6.39 -6.80 -6.23
N ALA A 37 5.15 -7.24 -6.00
CA ALA A 37 4.17 -6.49 -5.22
C ALA A 37 4.65 -6.27 -3.76
N GLU A 38 5.27 -7.28 -3.15
CA GLU A 38 5.85 -7.19 -1.80
C GLU A 38 7.03 -6.20 -1.75
N MET A 39 7.96 -6.28 -2.71
CA MET A 39 9.07 -5.33 -2.80
C MET A 39 8.60 -3.90 -3.00
N GLN A 40 7.58 -3.67 -3.85
CA GLN A 40 6.99 -2.35 -4.05
C GLN A 40 6.30 -1.84 -2.78
N PHE A 41 5.60 -2.70 -2.05
CA PHE A 41 4.97 -2.36 -0.80
C PHE A 41 6.01 -1.93 0.26
N GLU A 42 7.06 -2.72 0.47
CA GLU A 42 8.11 -2.40 1.45
C GLU A 42 8.89 -1.13 1.06
N TYR A 43 9.20 -0.96 -0.24
CA TYR A 43 9.84 0.26 -0.72
C TYR A 43 8.98 1.51 -0.45
N ASN A 44 7.71 1.49 -0.82
CA ASN A 44 6.81 2.62 -0.62
C ASN A 44 6.56 2.91 0.87
N LYS A 45 6.49 1.88 1.71
CA LYS A 45 6.36 2.00 3.16
C LYS A 45 7.59 2.68 3.78
N GLU A 46 8.78 2.31 3.32
CA GLU A 46 10.03 2.95 3.74
C GLU A 46 10.09 4.41 3.27
N GLU A 47 9.66 4.71 2.05
CA GLU A 47 9.59 6.07 1.51
C GLU A 47 8.64 6.96 2.32
N ILE A 48 7.42 6.47 2.63
CA ILE A 48 6.47 7.17 3.53
C ILE A 48 7.13 7.44 4.89
N SER A 49 7.84 6.48 5.46
CA SER A 49 8.50 6.63 6.75
C SER A 49 9.61 7.68 6.70
N ARG A 50 10.47 7.63 5.69
CA ARG A 50 11.56 8.61 5.49
C ARG A 50 11.03 10.03 5.28
N ALA A 51 9.99 10.18 4.45
CA ALA A 51 9.36 11.47 4.21
C ALA A 51 8.74 12.04 5.49
N PHE A 52 8.07 11.20 6.28
CA PHE A 52 7.53 11.59 7.57
C PHE A 52 8.64 12.05 8.54
N ASP A 53 9.69 11.26 8.68
CA ASP A 53 10.80 11.59 9.60
C ASP A 53 11.52 12.90 9.21
N TYR A 54 11.67 13.14 7.90
CA TYR A 54 12.21 14.38 7.39
C TYR A 54 11.31 15.58 7.73
N ASN A 55 10.02 15.47 7.43
CA ASN A 55 9.05 16.53 7.71
C ASN A 55 8.88 16.78 9.20
N LEU A 56 8.85 15.72 10.01
CA LEU A 56 8.77 15.82 11.47
C LEU A 56 9.95 16.62 12.04
N ARG A 57 11.17 16.34 11.59
CA ARG A 57 12.36 17.09 12.02
C ARG A 57 12.29 18.57 11.62
N ALA A 58 11.76 18.86 10.43
CA ALA A 58 11.59 20.23 9.96
C ALA A 58 10.59 20.99 10.86
N VAL A 59 9.41 20.40 11.09
CA VAL A 59 8.36 20.98 11.94
C VAL A 59 8.83 21.16 13.38
N LEU A 60 9.50 20.16 13.96
CA LEU A 60 10.03 20.29 15.33
C LEU A 60 11.08 21.41 15.46
N ARG A 61 11.91 21.60 14.43
CA ARG A 61 12.88 22.71 14.41
C ARG A 61 12.19 24.08 14.33
N GLU A 62 11.19 24.19 13.47
CA GLU A 62 10.39 25.41 13.32
C GLU A 62 9.69 25.75 14.64
N GLN A 63 8.98 24.80 15.23
CA GLN A 63 8.31 24.94 16.53
C GLN A 63 9.29 25.33 17.65
N ALA A 64 10.51 24.78 17.65
CA ALA A 64 11.53 25.17 18.63
C ALA A 64 11.95 26.63 18.44
N ASN A 65 12.13 27.09 17.21
CA ASN A 65 12.46 28.48 16.91
C ASN A 65 11.33 29.44 17.30
N GLU A 66 10.08 29.10 17.04
CA GLU A 66 8.88 29.85 17.45
C GLU A 66 8.81 29.99 18.97
N ARG A 67 9.07 28.91 19.73
CA ARG A 67 9.09 28.93 21.20
C ARG A 67 10.18 29.85 21.72
N VAL A 68 11.37 29.80 21.13
CA VAL A 68 12.47 30.72 21.51
C VAL A 68 12.11 32.18 21.21
N GLY A 69 11.48 32.46 20.07
CA GLY A 69 10.94 33.74 19.69
C GLY A 69 9.93 34.25 20.72
N ALA A 70 8.90 33.47 21.03
CA ALA A 70 7.86 33.83 22.00
C ALA A 70 8.41 34.08 23.42
N ILE A 71 9.39 33.26 23.85
CA ILE A 71 10.05 33.48 25.15
C ILE A 71 10.83 34.81 25.15
N ASN A 72 11.52 35.16 24.06
CA ASN A 72 12.26 36.41 23.96
C ASN A 72 11.33 37.63 23.93
N GLU A 73 10.21 37.55 23.21
CA GLU A 73 9.18 38.58 23.20
C GLU A 73 8.57 38.78 24.60
N ALA A 74 8.23 37.69 25.28
CA ALA A 74 7.71 37.73 26.65
C ALA A 74 8.71 38.40 27.62
N LYS A 75 9.98 38.05 27.53
CA LYS A 75 11.05 38.70 28.33
C LYS A 75 11.15 40.22 28.06
N THR A 76 11.05 40.60 26.78
CA THR A 76 11.11 42.02 26.38
C THR A 76 9.88 42.77 26.90
N MET A 77 8.69 42.22 26.80
CA MET A 77 7.46 42.82 27.35
C MET A 77 7.54 43.00 28.87
N LEU A 78 7.97 41.97 29.60
CA LEU A 78 8.16 42.06 31.06
C LEU A 78 9.23 43.05 31.45
N SER A 79 10.34 43.15 30.70
CA SER A 79 11.38 44.15 30.93
C SER A 79 10.86 45.57 30.72
N ASN A 80 10.13 45.82 29.64
CA ASN A 80 9.54 47.13 29.34
C ASN A 80 8.48 47.54 30.39
N LEU A 81 7.68 46.59 30.87
CA LEU A 81 6.73 46.81 31.96
C LEU A 81 7.47 47.24 33.26
N ASN A 82 8.55 46.58 33.62
CA ASN A 82 9.32 46.89 34.80
C ASN A 82 10.00 48.26 34.71
N MET A 83 10.47 48.69 33.51
CA MET A 83 11.05 50.03 33.29
C MET A 83 9.99 51.14 33.36
N ASN A 84 8.80 50.91 32.78
CA ASN A 84 7.72 51.89 32.76
C ASN A 84 7.07 52.08 34.14
N THR A 85 6.92 51.02 34.91
CA THR A 85 6.35 51.07 36.28
C THR A 85 7.34 51.71 37.27
N GLY A 86 8.66 51.58 37.05
CA GLY A 86 9.67 52.25 37.87
C GLY A 86 9.63 53.81 37.81
N ASN A 87 9.04 54.36 36.75
CA ASN A 87 8.90 55.83 36.56
C ASN A 87 7.59 56.41 37.16
N LEU A 88 6.63 55.55 37.60
CA LEU A 88 5.33 55.96 38.12
C LEU A 88 5.28 56.16 39.65
N LYS A 89 6.40 56.42 40.31
CA LYS A 89 6.54 56.43 41.76
C LYS A 89 5.74 57.52 42.53
N ASN A 90 4.82 58.25 41.94
CA ASN A 90 4.10 59.33 42.52
C ASN A 90 2.57 59.27 42.59
N VAL A 91 1.95 58.14 42.41
CA VAL A 91 0.51 58.01 42.58
C VAL A 91 0.26 56.67 43.31
N ASP A 92 -0.87 56.47 43.98
CA ASP A 92 -1.30 55.26 44.69
C ASP A 92 -1.20 54.00 43.81
N SER A 93 0.02 53.61 43.47
CA SER A 93 0.38 52.87 42.25
C SER A 93 0.59 51.39 42.50
N GLU A 94 0.68 50.89 43.73
CA GLU A 94 0.95 49.45 43.96
C GLU A 94 -0.15 48.54 43.42
N SER A 95 -1.40 48.96 43.57
CA SER A 95 -2.56 48.18 43.05
C SER A 95 -2.63 48.26 41.51
N PHE A 96 -2.38 49.42 40.90
CA PHE A 96 -2.43 49.60 39.45
C PHE A 96 -1.24 48.92 38.73
N GLU A 97 -0.05 48.98 39.35
CA GLU A 97 1.13 48.29 38.87
C GLU A 97 0.95 46.77 38.89
N HIS A 98 0.35 46.25 39.94
CA HIS A 98 0.03 44.81 40.08
C HIS A 98 -0.99 44.36 39.01
N ASP A 99 -2.06 45.11 38.79
CA ASP A 99 -3.08 44.82 37.79
C ASP A 99 -2.51 44.79 36.35
N ILE A 100 -1.60 45.71 36.02
CA ILE A 100 -0.96 45.72 34.69
C ILE A 100 -0.03 44.52 34.51
N LYS A 101 0.77 44.16 35.51
CA LYS A 101 1.67 43.02 35.49
C LYS A 101 0.90 41.70 35.39
N ASP A 102 -0.19 41.59 36.14
CA ASP A 102 -1.03 40.39 36.09
C ASP A 102 -1.72 40.23 34.74
N LYS A 103 -2.26 41.31 34.15
CA LYS A 103 -2.86 41.26 32.82
C LYS A 103 -1.84 40.89 31.75
N ALA A 104 -0.65 41.48 31.76
CA ALA A 104 0.38 41.16 30.79
C ALA A 104 0.93 39.74 30.96
N SER A 105 1.10 39.26 32.19
CA SER A 105 1.51 37.92 32.49
C SER A 105 0.47 36.88 32.00
N LYS A 106 -0.81 37.19 32.18
CA LYS A 106 -1.93 36.35 31.68
C LYS A 106 -1.96 36.32 30.17
N GLU A 107 -1.83 37.46 29.48
CA GLU A 107 -1.80 37.53 28.02
C GLU A 107 -0.62 36.71 27.43
N ILE A 108 0.57 36.83 28.04
CA ILE A 108 1.74 36.02 27.66
C ILE A 108 1.44 34.53 27.83
N ALA A 109 0.84 34.14 28.97
CA ALA A 109 0.49 32.73 29.22
C ALA A 109 -0.52 32.22 28.23
N ASP A 110 -1.60 32.95 27.95
CA ASP A 110 -2.64 32.61 27.01
C ASP A 110 -2.09 32.44 25.58
N ASN A 111 -1.18 33.36 25.16
CA ASN A 111 -0.51 33.27 23.85
C ASN A 111 0.41 32.04 23.76
N MET A 112 1.13 31.72 24.84
CA MET A 112 1.97 30.50 24.87
C MET A 112 1.13 29.23 24.81
N ILE A 113 0.02 29.15 25.53
CA ILE A 113 -0.90 28.04 25.51
C ILE A 113 -1.45 27.85 24.08
N PHE A 114 -1.94 28.93 23.47
CA PHE A 114 -2.45 28.90 22.09
C PHE A 114 -1.41 28.40 21.09
N MET A 115 -0.16 28.89 21.21
CA MET A 115 0.95 28.42 20.36
C MET A 115 1.21 26.92 20.54
N LEU A 116 1.26 26.43 21.77
CA LEU A 116 1.49 25.00 22.06
C LEU A 116 0.36 24.11 21.54
N ASP A 117 -0.89 24.54 21.67
CA ASP A 117 -2.05 23.83 21.13
C ASP A 117 -2.02 23.76 19.60
N THR A 118 -1.68 24.88 18.94
CA THR A 118 -1.51 24.93 17.48
C THR A 118 -0.40 23.99 17.01
N GLN A 119 0.74 23.98 17.73
CA GLN A 119 1.87 23.09 17.42
C GLN A 119 1.49 21.61 17.60
N LYS A 120 0.72 21.29 18.64
CA LYS A 120 0.20 19.94 18.86
C LYS A 120 -0.72 19.50 17.73
N LEU A 121 -1.67 20.37 17.33
CA LEU A 121 -2.58 20.05 16.21
C LEU A 121 -1.82 19.76 14.91
N ALA A 122 -0.78 20.53 14.60
CA ALA A 122 0.04 20.30 13.42
C ALA A 122 0.76 18.93 13.45
N LEU A 123 1.26 18.51 14.63
CA LEU A 123 1.86 17.19 14.79
C LEU A 123 0.84 16.06 14.66
N ASP A 124 -0.34 16.22 15.25
CA ASP A 124 -1.43 15.24 15.18
C ASP A 124 -1.91 15.06 13.73
N GLU A 125 -2.00 16.14 12.95
CA GLU A 125 -2.32 16.11 11.53
C GLU A 125 -1.28 15.34 10.70
N MET A 126 0.00 15.59 10.97
CA MET A 126 1.10 14.85 10.32
C MET A 126 1.04 13.35 10.62
N ILE A 127 0.80 12.98 11.88
CA ILE A 127 0.67 11.59 12.31
C ILE A 127 -0.52 10.93 11.60
N ASN A 128 -1.68 11.59 11.60
CA ASN A 128 -2.88 11.10 10.94
C ASN A 128 -2.68 10.92 9.42
N THR A 129 -1.97 11.84 8.80
CA THR A 129 -1.59 11.75 7.37
C THR A 129 -0.72 10.53 7.10
N LYS A 130 0.31 10.27 7.92
CA LYS A 130 1.14 9.06 7.81
C LYS A 130 0.33 7.79 7.98
N ILE A 131 -0.57 7.75 8.97
CA ILE A 131 -1.46 6.61 9.21
C ILE A 131 -2.34 6.35 7.98
N ALA A 132 -2.98 7.39 7.44
CA ALA A 132 -3.84 7.28 6.26
C ALA A 132 -3.07 6.80 5.03
N GLN A 133 -1.87 7.33 4.78
CA GLN A 133 -1.01 6.90 3.67
C GLN A 133 -0.60 5.43 3.82
N THR A 134 -0.18 5.01 5.02
CA THR A 134 0.22 3.63 5.30
C THR A 134 -0.96 2.67 5.16
N TYR A 135 -2.14 3.05 5.61
CA TYR A 135 -3.37 2.29 5.45
C TYR A 135 -3.74 2.10 3.97
N ASN A 136 -3.74 3.19 3.20
CA ASN A 136 -4.03 3.15 1.77
C ASN A 136 -3.01 2.29 0.99
N LEU A 137 -1.74 2.36 1.37
CA LEU A 137 -0.71 1.48 0.82
C LEU A 137 -1.01 0.01 1.11
N GLY A 138 -1.43 -0.31 2.34
CA GLY A 138 -1.85 -1.66 2.73
C GLY A 138 -3.04 -2.17 1.93
N LEU A 139 -4.06 -1.33 1.70
CA LEU A 139 -5.21 -1.67 0.85
C LEU A 139 -4.79 -1.93 -0.60
N ASN A 140 -3.93 -1.09 -1.17
CA ASN A 140 -3.43 -1.26 -2.53
C ASN A 140 -2.65 -2.57 -2.69
N TYR A 141 -1.81 -2.90 -1.72
CA TYR A 141 -1.08 -4.17 -1.70
C TYR A 141 -2.03 -5.37 -1.60
N SER A 142 -3.02 -5.32 -0.72
CA SER A 142 -4.05 -6.37 -0.60
C SER A 142 -4.82 -6.58 -1.90
N ASN A 143 -5.21 -5.48 -2.56
CA ASN A 143 -5.90 -5.53 -3.85
C ASN A 143 -5.01 -6.10 -4.96
N ALA A 144 -3.72 -5.76 -4.98
CA ALA A 144 -2.76 -6.33 -5.92
C ALA A 144 -2.62 -7.85 -5.73
N LEU A 145 -2.47 -8.33 -4.48
CA LEU A 145 -2.42 -9.76 -4.17
C LEU A 145 -3.69 -10.49 -4.58
N SER A 146 -4.86 -9.91 -4.29
CA SER A 146 -6.16 -10.47 -4.68
C SER A 146 -6.28 -10.60 -6.20
N SER A 147 -5.87 -9.58 -6.94
CA SER A 147 -5.85 -9.59 -8.41
C SER A 147 -4.93 -10.68 -8.97
N ILE A 148 -3.72 -10.82 -8.42
CA ILE A 148 -2.77 -11.87 -8.80
C ILE A 148 -3.36 -13.26 -8.52
N ASN A 149 -3.98 -13.47 -7.35
CA ASN A 149 -4.60 -14.72 -6.97
C ASN A 149 -5.77 -15.09 -7.90
N ASN A 150 -6.68 -14.15 -8.15
CA ASN A 150 -7.83 -14.37 -9.03
C ASN A 150 -7.40 -14.72 -10.46
N ARG A 151 -6.38 -14.01 -10.97
CA ARG A 151 -5.81 -14.31 -12.30
C ARG A 151 -5.15 -15.69 -12.33
N GLU A 152 -4.42 -16.06 -11.27
CA GLU A 152 -3.80 -17.39 -11.16
C GLU A 152 -4.87 -18.50 -11.17
N ILE A 153 -5.96 -18.33 -10.41
CA ILE A 153 -7.07 -19.30 -10.35
C ILE A 153 -7.72 -19.44 -11.73
N ALA A 154 -8.12 -18.33 -12.34
CA ALA A 154 -8.78 -18.33 -13.65
C ALA A 154 -7.91 -19.00 -14.74
N LEU A 155 -6.60 -18.74 -14.76
CA LEU A 155 -5.68 -19.36 -15.70
C LEU A 155 -5.50 -20.87 -15.42
N LYS A 156 -5.42 -21.26 -14.15
CA LYS A 156 -5.36 -22.68 -13.77
C LYS A 156 -6.60 -23.44 -14.22
N GLU A 157 -7.79 -22.88 -14.02
CA GLU A 157 -9.06 -23.47 -14.45
C GLU A 157 -9.11 -23.60 -15.97
N LYS A 158 -8.75 -22.54 -16.70
CA LYS A 158 -8.65 -22.55 -18.16
C LYS A 158 -7.73 -23.68 -18.65
N TYR A 159 -6.52 -23.79 -18.09
CA TYR A 159 -5.57 -24.82 -18.52
C TYR A 159 -5.97 -26.23 -18.08
N ASN A 160 -6.62 -26.38 -16.93
CA ASN A 160 -7.22 -27.68 -16.55
C ASN A 160 -8.28 -28.13 -17.57
N SER A 161 -9.18 -27.22 -17.94
CA SER A 161 -10.21 -27.53 -18.96
C SER A 161 -9.59 -27.90 -20.31
N GLN A 162 -8.57 -27.17 -20.76
CA GLN A 162 -7.83 -27.47 -21.99
C GLN A 162 -7.11 -28.83 -21.92
N MET A 163 -6.52 -29.17 -20.79
CA MET A 163 -5.86 -30.46 -20.58
C MET A 163 -6.85 -31.59 -20.64
N VAL A 164 -8.01 -31.50 -19.96
CA VAL A 164 -9.08 -32.49 -20.00
C VAL A 164 -9.62 -32.62 -21.40
N SER A 165 -9.91 -31.52 -22.09
CA SER A 165 -10.37 -31.57 -23.49
C SER A 165 -9.35 -32.22 -24.44
N GLY A 166 -8.05 -31.93 -24.26
CA GLY A 166 -6.98 -32.56 -25.01
C GLY A 166 -6.91 -34.08 -24.80
N LEU A 167 -6.99 -34.52 -23.53
CA LEU A 167 -7.03 -35.94 -23.19
C LEU A 167 -8.28 -36.62 -23.77
N MET A 168 -9.45 -36.00 -23.67
CA MET A 168 -10.69 -36.53 -24.25
C MET A 168 -10.56 -36.73 -25.77
N LYS A 169 -10.02 -35.74 -26.49
CA LYS A 169 -9.74 -35.86 -27.94
C LYS A 169 -8.81 -37.03 -28.24
N THR A 170 -7.78 -37.22 -27.41
CA THR A 170 -6.85 -38.34 -27.54
C THR A 170 -7.57 -39.68 -27.40
N PHE A 171 -8.36 -39.84 -26.32
CA PHE A 171 -9.12 -41.07 -26.07
C PHE A 171 -10.15 -41.35 -27.17
N THR A 172 -10.88 -40.34 -27.64
CA THR A 172 -11.82 -40.47 -28.74
C THR A 172 -11.13 -40.91 -30.04
N GLY A 173 -9.98 -40.24 -30.36
CA GLY A 173 -9.18 -40.60 -31.52
C GLY A 173 -8.66 -42.06 -31.47
N MET A 174 -8.16 -42.48 -30.29
CA MET A 174 -7.69 -43.85 -30.07
C MET A 174 -8.85 -44.87 -30.16
N GLY A 175 -10.02 -44.57 -29.59
CA GLY A 175 -11.22 -45.41 -29.68
C GLY A 175 -11.66 -45.59 -31.13
N ASN A 176 -11.67 -44.53 -31.91
CA ASN A 176 -12.01 -44.62 -33.34
C ASN A 176 -10.98 -45.41 -34.16
N LEU A 177 -9.67 -45.26 -33.83
CA LEU A 177 -8.61 -46.08 -34.45
C LEU A 177 -8.81 -47.57 -34.17
N TYR A 178 -9.15 -47.92 -32.93
CA TYR A 178 -9.43 -49.31 -32.56
C TYR A 178 -10.62 -49.85 -33.30
N MET A 179 -11.71 -49.09 -33.43
CA MET A 179 -12.91 -49.52 -34.18
C MET A 179 -12.62 -49.65 -35.68
N ASP A 180 -11.87 -48.72 -36.30
CA ASP A 180 -11.44 -48.82 -37.69
C ASP A 180 -10.57 -50.07 -37.93
N TYR A 181 -9.63 -50.36 -37.03
CA TYR A 181 -8.78 -51.54 -37.10
C TYR A 181 -9.58 -52.84 -36.99
N ARG A 182 -10.51 -52.92 -36.04
CA ARG A 182 -11.38 -54.07 -35.87
C ARG A 182 -12.32 -54.30 -37.07
N GLY A 183 -12.81 -53.23 -37.67
CA GLY A 183 -13.61 -53.28 -38.90
C GLY A 183 -12.83 -53.80 -40.10
N THR A 184 -11.54 -53.48 -40.21
CA THR A 184 -10.66 -54.02 -41.28
C THR A 184 -10.41 -55.54 -41.10
N LEU A 185 -10.16 -55.99 -39.86
CA LEU A 185 -9.97 -57.44 -39.60
C LEU A 185 -11.19 -58.24 -39.94
N ASN A 186 -12.37 -57.79 -39.54
CA ASN A 186 -13.61 -58.51 -39.86
C ASN A 186 -13.93 -58.63 -41.41
N SER A 187 -13.46 -57.58 -42.16
CA SER A 187 -13.61 -57.59 -43.62
C SER A 187 -12.60 -58.49 -44.37
N GLU A 188 -11.50 -58.88 -43.70
CA GLU A 188 -10.52 -59.85 -44.26
C GLU A 188 -10.90 -61.31 -43.94
N GLU A 189 -11.66 -61.56 -42.86
CA GLU A 189 -12.16 -62.90 -42.54
C GLU A 189 -13.38 -63.33 -43.38
N GLU A 190 -14.07 -62.43 -44.06
CA GLU A 190 -15.19 -62.72 -44.96
C GLU A 190 -14.81 -62.93 -46.43
N LYS A 191 -13.55 -62.95 -46.77
CA LYS A 191 -13.01 -63.22 -48.11
C LYS A 191 -12.33 -64.59 -48.17
#